data_3a65e7eacf2ff237db16cc72d69a1d09
#
_entry.id   3a65e7eacf2ff237db16cc72d69a1d09
#
_cell.length_a   1.000
_cell.length_b   1.000
_cell.length_c   1.000
_cell.angle_alpha   90.00
_cell.angle_beta   90.00
_cell.angle_gamma   90.00
#
_symmetry.space_group_name_H-M   'P 1'
#
loop_
_entity.id
_entity.type
_entity.pdbx_description
1 polymer ?
#
loop_
_entity_poly.entity_id
_entity_poly.type
_entity_poly.pdbx_seq_one_letter_code
_entity_poly.pdbx_strand_id
1 'polypeptide(L)' 'MKGKFSINPVAWSGDKVLKYSAAVVFEDRSIMSGDPMPTKEEAVKSLGEECKAWNERVKFVKAIVKEELNLQALR' A
#
# COMPACT_ATOMS: atom_id res chain seq x y z
N MET A 1 -8.87 -1.30 15.47
CA MET A 1 -9.01 -1.87 14.11
C MET A 1 -7.74 -2.61 13.74
N LYS A 2 -7.88 -3.78 13.17
CA LYS A 2 -6.74 -4.60 12.76
C LYS A 2 -6.73 -4.78 11.25
N GLY A 3 -5.53 -4.82 10.68
CA GLY A 3 -5.33 -5.04 9.27
C GLY A 3 -3.90 -5.48 8.99
N LYS A 4 -3.69 -6.09 7.84
CA LYS A 4 -2.37 -6.58 7.43
C LYS A 4 -1.92 -5.83 6.18
N PHE A 5 -0.80 -5.11 6.30
CA PHE A 5 -0.19 -4.40 5.18
C PHE A 5 0.68 -5.36 4.36
N SER A 6 0.66 -5.18 3.04
CA SER A 6 1.55 -5.93 2.15
C SER A 6 1.88 -5.11 0.91
N ILE A 7 3.07 -5.36 0.35
CA ILE A 7 3.47 -4.85 -0.96
C ILE A 7 3.75 -6.06 -1.83
N ASN A 8 3.05 -6.16 -2.96
CA ASN A 8 3.13 -7.33 -3.83
C ASN A 8 3.54 -6.94 -5.24
N PRO A 9 4.40 -7.72 -5.88
CA PRO A 9 4.67 -7.53 -7.30
C PRO A 9 3.44 -7.94 -8.11
N VAL A 10 3.08 -7.14 -9.13
CA VAL A 10 1.88 -7.36 -9.94
C VAL A 10 2.14 -7.36 -11.44
N ALA A 11 3.34 -7.05 -11.87
CA ALA A 11 3.72 -7.10 -13.29
C ALA A 11 5.19 -7.46 -13.42
N TRP A 12 5.51 -8.30 -14.40
CA TRP A 12 6.88 -8.77 -14.63
C TRP A 12 7.25 -8.68 -16.12
N SER A 13 8.55 -8.61 -16.37
CA SER A 13 9.15 -8.90 -17.67
C SER A 13 10.26 -9.92 -17.41
N GLY A 14 10.03 -11.19 -17.81
CA GLY A 14 10.91 -12.27 -17.41
C GLY A 14 10.96 -12.41 -15.90
N ASP A 15 12.15 -12.31 -15.32
CA ASP A 15 12.37 -12.38 -13.86
C ASP A 15 12.33 -11.00 -13.19
N LYS A 16 12.21 -9.95 -13.99
CA LYS A 16 12.23 -8.57 -13.46
C LYS A 16 10.84 -8.10 -13.11
N VAL A 17 10.66 -7.61 -11.87
CA VAL A 17 9.41 -6.99 -11.45
C VAL A 17 9.33 -5.59 -12.03
N LEU A 18 8.23 -5.30 -12.73
CA LEU A 18 8.00 -3.99 -13.36
C LEU A 18 7.14 -3.07 -12.49
N LYS A 19 6.19 -3.63 -11.74
CA LYS A 19 5.26 -2.85 -10.92
C LYS A 19 4.94 -3.55 -9.61
N TYR A 20 4.67 -2.75 -8.58
CA TYR A 20 4.24 -3.19 -7.25
C TYR A 20 2.91 -2.57 -6.90
N SER A 21 2.13 -3.24 -6.07
CA SER A 21 0.90 -2.68 -5.48
C SER A 21 0.95 -2.86 -3.98
N ALA A 22 0.57 -1.81 -3.25
CA ALA A 22 0.45 -1.86 -1.80
C ALA A 22 -1.01 -2.03 -1.41
N ALA A 23 -1.27 -2.82 -0.36
CA ALA A 23 -2.64 -3.12 0.08
C ALA A 23 -2.70 -3.34 1.59
N VAL A 24 -3.89 -3.13 2.15
CA VAL A 24 -4.21 -3.50 3.52
C VAL A 24 -5.44 -4.41 3.47
N VAL A 25 -5.32 -5.58 4.09
CA VAL A 25 -6.42 -6.53 4.24
C VAL A 25 -6.94 -6.42 5.67
N PHE A 26 -8.21 -6.10 5.83
CA PHE A 26 -8.85 -5.95 7.14
C PHE A 26 -9.37 -7.28 7.68
N GLU A 27 -9.78 -7.29 8.96
CA GLU A 27 -10.29 -8.50 9.62
C GLU A 27 -11.50 -9.11 8.92
N ASP A 28 -12.37 -8.28 8.34
CA ASP A 28 -13.55 -8.73 7.62
C ASP A 28 -13.25 -9.18 6.19
N ARG A 29 -11.97 -9.33 5.85
CA ARG A 29 -11.47 -9.72 4.52
C ARG A 29 -11.65 -8.67 3.44
N SER A 30 -12.12 -7.47 3.78
CA SER A 30 -12.12 -6.36 2.83
C SER A 30 -10.69 -5.89 2.58
N ILE A 31 -10.44 -5.36 1.38
CA ILE A 31 -9.12 -4.94 0.96
C ILE A 31 -9.17 -3.48 0.49
N MET A 32 -8.17 -2.71 0.89
CA MET A 32 -7.94 -1.37 0.36
C MET A 32 -6.56 -1.37 -0.31
N SER A 33 -6.50 -1.05 -1.60
CA SER A 33 -5.26 -1.08 -2.36
C SER A 33 -5.09 0.16 -3.22
N GLY A 34 -3.83 0.49 -3.51
CA GLY A 34 -3.49 1.57 -4.44
C GLY A 34 -3.26 1.04 -5.86
N ASP A 35 -2.92 1.95 -6.77
CA ASP A 35 -2.60 1.60 -8.14
C ASP A 35 -1.23 0.92 -8.23
N PRO A 36 -1.02 0.05 -9.23
CA PRO A 36 0.31 -0.50 -9.51
C PRO A 36 1.29 0.60 -9.90
N MET A 37 2.48 0.58 -9.29
CA MET A 37 3.52 1.58 -9.52
C MET A 37 4.88 0.93 -9.74
N PRO A 38 5.81 1.63 -10.44
CA PRO A 38 7.13 1.06 -10.76
C PRO A 38 8.01 0.76 -9.55
N THR A 39 7.80 1.47 -8.44
CA THR A 39 8.59 1.27 -7.22
C THR A 39 7.69 0.99 -6.02
N LYS A 40 8.27 0.36 -4.99
CA LYS A 40 7.55 0.09 -3.74
C LYS A 40 7.12 1.37 -3.04
N GLU A 41 7.99 2.39 -3.02
CA GLU A 41 7.67 3.69 -2.42
C GLU A 41 6.47 4.34 -3.09
N GLU A 42 6.46 4.37 -4.43
CA GLU A 42 5.34 4.93 -5.19
C GLU A 42 4.06 4.13 -4.98
N ALA A 43 4.16 2.80 -4.84
CA ALA A 43 3.00 1.95 -4.56
C ALA A 43 2.38 2.31 -3.20
N VAL A 44 3.20 2.54 -2.18
CA VAL A 44 2.72 2.95 -0.85
C VAL A 44 2.07 4.32 -0.91
N LYS A 45 2.67 5.27 -1.61
CA LYS A 45 2.09 6.61 -1.82
C LYS A 45 0.74 6.53 -2.52
N SER A 46 0.63 5.69 -3.55
CA SER A 46 -0.62 5.49 -4.28
C SER A 46 -1.73 4.95 -3.38
N LEU A 47 -1.39 4.02 -2.47
CA LEU A 47 -2.35 3.52 -1.49
C LEU A 47 -2.92 4.66 -0.63
N GLY A 48 -2.06 5.54 -0.16
CA GLY A 48 -2.48 6.71 0.63
C GLY A 48 -3.36 7.68 -0.16
N GLU A 49 -3.04 7.89 -1.44
CA GLU A 49 -3.80 8.78 -2.33
C GLU A 49 -5.18 8.24 -2.68
N GLU A 50 -5.33 6.92 -2.77
CA GLU A 50 -6.64 6.29 -3.04
C GLU A 50 -7.61 6.41 -1.86
N CYS A 51 -7.13 6.76 -0.67
CA CYS A 51 -7.95 6.93 0.52
C CYS A 51 -8.64 8.29 0.50
N LYS A 52 -9.74 8.40 -0.27
CA LYS A 52 -10.45 9.67 -0.47
C LYS A 52 -11.57 9.93 0.54
N ALA A 53 -12.16 8.87 1.12
CA ALA A 53 -13.17 8.99 2.15
C ALA A 53 -12.51 9.19 3.51
N TRP A 54 -13.20 9.87 4.43
CA TRP A 54 -12.67 10.11 5.78
C TRP A 54 -13.46 9.25 6.78
N ASN A 55 -12.89 8.10 7.13
CA ASN A 55 -13.46 7.17 8.10
C ASN A 55 -12.33 6.47 8.87
N GLU A 56 -12.69 5.59 9.82
CA GLU A 56 -11.71 4.90 10.65
C GLU A 56 -10.73 4.03 9.86
N ARG A 57 -11.23 3.38 8.80
CA ARG A 57 -10.37 2.55 7.95
C ARG A 57 -9.33 3.39 7.22
N VAL A 58 -9.75 4.55 6.71
CA VAL A 58 -8.86 5.49 6.01
C VAL A 58 -7.80 6.01 6.97
N LYS A 59 -8.17 6.37 8.20
CA LYS A 59 -7.20 6.81 9.21
C LYS A 59 -6.18 5.72 9.50
N PHE A 60 -6.63 4.49 9.64
CA PHE A 60 -5.77 3.33 9.89
C PHE A 60 -4.79 3.13 8.74
N VAL A 61 -5.28 3.14 7.50
CA VAL A 61 -4.43 2.96 6.31
C VAL A 61 -3.44 4.11 6.15
N LYS A 62 -3.86 5.35 6.35
CA LYS A 62 -2.96 6.51 6.26
C LYS A 62 -1.85 6.47 7.30
N ALA A 63 -2.14 5.98 8.51
CA ALA A 63 -1.11 5.81 9.54
C ALA A 63 -0.07 4.76 9.11
N ILE A 64 -0.51 3.65 8.54
CA ILE A 64 0.39 2.62 8.00
C ILE A 64 1.25 3.18 6.87
N VAL A 65 0.64 3.91 5.93
CA VAL A 65 1.36 4.52 4.79
C VAL A 65 2.45 5.45 5.30
N LYS A 66 2.14 6.31 6.26
CA LYS A 66 3.12 7.24 6.84
C LYS A 66 4.29 6.50 7.48
N GLU A 67 4.01 5.44 8.24
CA GLU A 67 5.03 4.63 8.88
C GLU A 67 5.92 3.94 7.84
N GLU A 68 5.33 3.34 6.82
CA GLU A 68 6.07 2.65 5.75
C GLU A 68 6.95 3.60 4.96
N LEU A 69 6.46 4.80 4.64
CA LEU A 69 7.27 5.80 3.94
C LEU A 69 8.46 6.26 4.78
N ASN A 70 8.28 6.40 6.09
CA ASN A 70 9.38 6.73 7.00
C ASN A 70 10.43 5.61 7.04
N LEU A 71 10.00 4.35 7.07
CA LEU A 71 10.92 3.21 7.05
C LEU A 71 11.73 3.15 5.76
N GLN A 72 11.10 3.44 4.62
CA GLN A 72 11.79 3.47 3.33
C GLN A 72 12.79 4.63 3.24
N ALA A 73 12.47 5.77 3.83
CA ALA A 73 13.36 6.92 3.85
C ALA A 73 14.63 6.68 4.68
N LEU A 74 14.58 5.75 5.64
CA LEU A 74 15.72 5.39 6.50
C LEU A 74 16.67 4.36 5.86
N ARG A 75 16.28 3.81 4.71
CA ARG A 75 17.09 2.80 4.00
C ARG A 75 17.98 3.44 2.90
#